data_073ffa75241f559076d8144e6d064643
#
_entry.id   073ffa75241f559076d8144e6d064643
#
_cell.length_a   1.000
_cell.length_b   1.000
_cell.length_c   1.000
_cell.angle_alpha   90.00
_cell.angle_beta   90.00
_cell.angle_gamma   90.00
#
_symmetry.space_group_name_H-M   'P 1'
#
loop_
_entity.id
_entity.type
_entity.pdbx_description
1 polymer ?
#
loop_
_entity_poly.entity_id
_entity_poly.type
_entity_poly.pdbx_seq_one_letter_code
_entity_poly.pdbx_strand_id
1 'polypeptide(L)'
;MTLIGTLGGRGRARVDPYGGVASDRLGWSLEWWIGGDDRWYVPERESTLRQTFVGDAPVVRTAMRVPGGDAVQYAYGATAPGVPDGTIVLEFENDSPAPFVVAIVTHEARAVGIDGSVVHIDRRPALVMPRAPSRWSVAKGRSTDVEVCSGAAREGPFPPTTDRGGRIEAAFLHPVPHRARLRVALALDDPAVQREDVDRLPTFDAVARGWAAQLDRGMRAELPDDRLVAAVRAARAHVLLAAGLGRPSGNVVSALEDWGFDAQAADAWPKLSGRDRRRAGARPQRPARWHEVAALLDLGDPALLLLGLRGLLAFDGVGDEVNLLAELPPAWLGQAIEVHDAPTRYGPLSYAVRWHGERPALLWEAPPGVRLTSTGLDPDWSSDEPTGDALLAAPRSTS
;
A
#
# COMPACT_ATOMS: atom_id res chain seq x y z
N MET A 1 -8.11 -5.06 2.54
CA MET A 1 -6.86 -5.15 3.35
C MET A 1 -5.70 -4.57 2.59
N THR A 2 -4.96 -3.64 3.19
CA THR A 2 -3.84 -2.93 2.59
C THR A 2 -2.51 -3.57 2.96
N LEU A 3 -1.64 -3.82 1.97
CA LEU A 3 -0.29 -4.34 2.22
C LEU A 3 0.64 -3.21 2.63
N ILE A 4 1.40 -3.42 3.71
CA ILE A 4 2.45 -2.54 4.19
C ILE A 4 3.76 -3.31 4.36
N GLY A 5 4.88 -2.62 4.28
CA GLY A 5 6.22 -3.21 4.40
C GLY A 5 7.30 -2.27 3.92
N THR A 6 8.53 -2.78 3.81
CA THR A 6 9.69 -2.04 3.30
C THR A 6 10.03 -2.47 1.88
N LEU A 7 10.51 -1.54 1.06
CA LEU A 7 10.98 -1.83 -0.30
C LEU A 7 12.11 -2.85 -0.26
N GLY A 8 11.98 -3.92 -1.04
CA GLY A 8 12.96 -5.04 -1.05
C GLY A 8 12.96 -5.93 0.19
N GLY A 9 12.30 -5.52 1.28
CA GLY A 9 12.20 -6.28 2.52
C GLY A 9 11.32 -7.53 2.39
N ARG A 10 11.51 -8.49 3.30
CA ARG A 10 10.71 -9.73 3.35
C ARG A 10 9.54 -9.64 4.32
N GLY A 11 9.65 -8.79 5.35
CA GLY A 11 8.60 -8.59 6.35
C GLY A 11 7.48 -7.72 5.82
N ARG A 12 6.25 -8.22 5.93
CA ARG A 12 5.03 -7.54 5.48
C ARG A 12 3.89 -7.82 6.40
N ALA A 13 3.03 -6.84 6.51
CA ALA A 13 1.77 -6.97 7.20
C ALA A 13 0.63 -6.45 6.33
N ARG A 14 -0.59 -6.82 6.70
CA ARG A 14 -1.83 -6.31 6.12
C ARG A 14 -2.56 -5.51 7.15
N VAL A 15 -3.05 -4.36 6.75
CA VAL A 15 -3.91 -3.51 7.56
C VAL A 15 -5.34 -3.70 7.09
N ASP A 16 -6.23 -4.03 7.99
CA ASP A 16 -7.66 -4.16 7.72
C ASP A 16 -8.36 -2.78 7.71
N PRO A 17 -9.65 -2.69 7.36
CA PRO A 17 -10.38 -1.42 7.34
C PRO A 17 -10.49 -0.70 8.69
N TYR A 18 -10.24 -1.41 9.81
CA TYR A 18 -10.31 -0.90 11.18
C TYR A 18 -8.94 -0.52 11.76
N GLY A 19 -7.86 -0.72 10.98
CA GLY A 19 -6.49 -0.49 11.43
C GLY A 19 -5.87 -1.69 12.15
N GLY A 20 -6.56 -2.84 12.18
CA GLY A 20 -6.00 -4.09 12.67
C GLY A 20 -4.85 -4.56 11.77
N VAL A 21 -3.81 -5.18 12.36
CA VAL A 21 -2.60 -5.58 11.66
C VAL A 21 -2.38 -7.08 11.78
N ALA A 22 -2.25 -7.75 10.64
CA ALA A 22 -1.95 -9.17 10.55
C ALA A 22 -0.83 -9.43 9.55
N SER A 23 -0.12 -10.55 9.69
CA SER A 23 0.88 -11.01 8.73
C SER A 23 0.67 -12.50 8.46
N ASP A 24 0.79 -12.91 7.19
CA ASP A 24 0.70 -14.32 6.79
C ASP A 24 1.80 -15.20 7.44
N ARG A 25 2.81 -14.58 8.03
CA ARG A 25 3.95 -15.24 8.73
C ARG A 25 3.71 -15.44 10.22
N LEU A 26 2.72 -14.74 10.77
CA LEU A 26 2.34 -14.78 12.18
C LEU A 26 1.01 -15.52 12.30
N GLY A 27 0.89 -16.37 13.30
CA GLY A 27 -0.37 -17.04 13.61
C GLY A 27 -1.27 -16.22 14.55
N TRP A 28 -1.05 -14.90 14.64
CA TRP A 28 -1.74 -13.97 15.51
C TRP A 28 -1.89 -12.61 14.83
N SER A 29 -2.81 -11.77 15.31
CA SER A 29 -3.09 -10.43 14.81
C SER A 29 -3.11 -9.40 15.92
N LEU A 30 -3.11 -8.11 15.52
CA LEU A 30 -3.19 -6.96 16.41
C LEU A 30 -4.40 -6.11 16.09
N GLU A 31 -5.02 -5.61 17.13
CA GLU A 31 -6.01 -4.53 17.11
C GLU A 31 -5.60 -3.42 18.06
N TRP A 32 -6.34 -2.32 18.02
CA TRP A 32 -6.14 -1.18 18.90
C TRP A 32 -7.47 -0.61 19.36
N TRP A 33 -7.52 -0.19 20.63
CA TRP A 33 -8.69 0.49 21.20
C TRP A 33 -8.26 1.75 21.92
N ILE A 34 -9.16 2.72 22.06
CA ILE A 34 -8.89 3.98 22.75
C ILE A 34 -9.82 4.12 23.96
N GLY A 35 -9.22 4.28 25.13
CA GLY A 35 -9.92 4.66 26.35
C GLY A 35 -9.95 6.16 26.50
N GLY A 36 -11.07 6.81 26.19
CA GLY A 36 -11.31 8.22 26.45
C GLY A 36 -11.83 8.46 27.87
N ASP A 37 -12.09 9.73 28.20
CA ASP A 37 -12.66 10.10 29.50
C ASP A 37 -14.12 9.63 29.66
N ASP A 38 -14.83 9.45 28.54
CA ASP A 38 -16.25 9.10 28.49
C ASP A 38 -16.51 7.61 28.30
N ARG A 39 -15.74 6.94 27.48
CA ARG A 39 -15.90 5.52 27.15
C ARG A 39 -14.69 4.94 26.42
N TRP A 40 -14.74 3.64 26.19
CA TRP A 40 -13.84 2.95 25.26
C TRP A 40 -14.37 3.02 23.82
N TYR A 41 -13.47 3.27 22.89
CA TYR A 41 -13.69 3.33 21.45
C TYR A 41 -13.00 2.12 20.83
N VAL A 42 -13.79 1.23 20.24
CA VAL A 42 -13.32 0.03 19.55
C VAL A 42 -13.55 0.27 18.04
N PRO A 43 -12.50 0.30 17.20
CA PRO A 43 -12.63 0.69 15.80
C PRO A 43 -13.73 -0.02 15.01
N GLU A 44 -13.93 -1.32 15.21
CA GLU A 44 -15.01 -2.08 14.56
C GLU A 44 -16.42 -1.62 14.90
N ARG A 45 -16.58 -0.93 16.03
CA ARG A 45 -17.87 -0.46 16.54
C ARG A 45 -18.12 1.03 16.25
N GLU A 46 -17.15 1.70 15.60
CA GLU A 46 -17.19 3.16 15.41
C GLU A 46 -17.51 3.53 13.96
N SER A 47 -18.67 4.15 13.75
CA SER A 47 -19.12 4.62 12.42
C SER A 47 -18.31 5.80 11.89
N THR A 48 -17.55 6.48 12.73
CA THR A 48 -16.74 7.66 12.37
C THR A 48 -15.32 7.32 11.97
N LEU A 49 -14.99 6.04 11.89
CA LEU A 49 -13.67 5.58 11.47
C LEU A 49 -13.39 5.96 10.01
N ARG A 50 -12.19 6.47 9.77
CA ARG A 50 -11.73 6.87 8.44
C ARG A 50 -10.35 6.29 8.19
N GLN A 51 -10.17 5.61 7.08
CA GLN A 51 -8.86 5.10 6.68
C GLN A 51 -8.43 5.73 5.36
N THR A 52 -7.20 6.21 5.32
CA THR A 52 -6.58 6.85 4.16
C THR A 52 -5.11 6.44 4.05
N PHE A 53 -4.50 6.70 2.91
CA PHE A 53 -3.05 6.66 2.75
C PHE A 53 -2.41 8.00 3.09
N VAL A 54 -1.15 8.00 3.48
CA VAL A 54 -0.32 9.20 3.57
C VAL A 54 0.34 9.42 2.20
N GLY A 55 -0.23 10.31 1.40
CA GLY A 55 0.14 10.44 -0.01
C GLY A 55 -0.12 9.15 -0.78
N ASP A 56 0.83 8.76 -1.64
CA ASP A 56 0.78 7.52 -2.43
C ASP A 56 1.57 6.37 -1.78
N ALA A 57 2.07 6.58 -0.56
CA ALA A 57 2.89 5.61 0.16
C ALA A 57 2.04 4.50 0.79
N PRO A 58 2.58 3.28 0.96
CA PRO A 58 1.95 2.22 1.74
C PRO A 58 2.08 2.51 3.25
N VAL A 59 1.63 3.69 3.64
CA VAL A 59 1.51 4.19 5.01
C VAL A 59 0.03 4.40 5.26
N VAL A 60 -0.57 3.55 6.07
CA VAL A 60 -2.00 3.56 6.35
C VAL A 60 -2.27 4.44 7.56
N ARG A 61 -3.12 5.45 7.39
CA ARG A 61 -3.63 6.31 8.44
C ARG A 61 -5.07 5.92 8.76
N THR A 62 -5.33 5.46 9.97
CA THR A 62 -6.67 5.17 10.48
C THR A 62 -7.01 6.16 11.59
N ALA A 63 -8.03 6.97 11.38
CA ALA A 63 -8.47 8.00 12.34
C ALA A 63 -9.86 7.67 12.89
N MET A 64 -10.01 7.78 14.18
CA MET A 64 -11.24 7.53 14.91
C MET A 64 -11.60 8.75 15.73
N ARG A 65 -12.85 9.21 15.65
CA ARG A 65 -13.31 10.38 16.39
C ARG A 65 -13.42 10.09 17.87
N VAL A 66 -12.81 10.96 18.66
CA VAL A 66 -12.91 10.98 20.12
C VAL A 66 -13.34 12.39 20.58
N PRO A 67 -13.72 12.62 21.85
CA PRO A 67 -14.12 13.94 22.31
C PRO A 67 -13.08 15.03 22.02
N GLY A 68 -13.48 16.02 21.25
CA GLY A 68 -12.66 17.19 20.90
C GLY A 68 -11.61 16.99 19.83
N GLY A 69 -11.43 15.79 19.26
CA GLY A 69 -10.39 15.55 18.26
C GLY A 69 -10.44 14.16 17.65
N ASP A 70 -9.30 13.68 17.21
CA ASP A 70 -9.14 12.32 16.64
C ASP A 70 -8.06 11.54 17.44
N ALA A 71 -8.27 10.24 17.57
CA ALA A 71 -7.21 9.28 17.83
C ALA A 71 -6.77 8.71 16.48
N VAL A 72 -5.47 8.80 16.19
CA VAL A 72 -4.94 8.42 14.88
C VAL A 72 -3.90 7.33 15.03
N GLN A 73 -4.04 6.26 14.23
CA GLN A 73 -3.04 5.23 14.04
C GLN A 73 -2.38 5.40 12.67
N TYR A 74 -1.05 5.35 12.63
CA TYR A 74 -0.29 5.14 11.40
C TYR A 74 0.34 3.75 11.45
N ALA A 75 0.12 2.94 10.41
CA ALA A 75 0.73 1.63 10.24
C ALA A 75 1.59 1.61 8.97
N TYR A 76 2.87 1.28 9.09
CA TYR A 76 3.81 1.33 7.97
C TYR A 76 5.03 0.43 8.19
N GLY A 77 5.69 0.02 7.10
CA GLY A 77 6.99 -0.62 7.15
C GLY A 77 8.11 0.41 7.28
N ALA A 78 9.09 0.14 8.13
CA ALA A 78 10.24 1.02 8.33
C ALA A 78 11.55 0.22 8.37
N THR A 79 12.62 0.86 7.92
CA THR A 79 14.00 0.33 8.02
C THR A 79 14.94 1.47 8.41
N ALA A 80 16.00 1.12 9.13
CA ALA A 80 17.11 2.01 9.46
C ALA A 80 18.42 1.20 9.51
N PRO A 81 19.59 1.82 9.33
CA PRO A 81 20.87 1.11 9.43
C PRO A 81 21.01 0.36 10.76
N GLY A 82 21.27 -0.96 10.69
CA GLY A 82 21.40 -1.84 11.85
C GLY A 82 20.08 -2.26 12.52
N VAL A 83 18.94 -1.84 12.00
CA VAL A 83 17.62 -2.34 12.42
C VAL A 83 17.23 -3.51 11.52
N PRO A 84 16.67 -4.59 12.05
CA PRO A 84 16.24 -5.73 11.25
C PRO A 84 15.24 -5.36 10.15
N ASP A 85 15.40 -5.94 8.98
CA ASP A 85 14.43 -5.83 7.90
C ASP A 85 13.07 -6.42 8.31
N GLY A 86 11.99 -5.86 7.74
CA GLY A 86 10.65 -6.34 8.02
C GLY A 86 10.04 -5.82 9.30
N THR A 87 10.55 -4.72 9.83
CA THR A 87 9.94 -4.02 10.94
C THR A 87 8.71 -3.25 10.48
N ILE A 88 7.58 -3.50 11.15
CA ILE A 88 6.37 -2.68 11.02
C ILE A 88 6.29 -1.75 12.20
N VAL A 89 5.91 -0.52 11.96
CA VAL A 89 5.70 0.50 13.00
C VAL A 89 4.22 0.81 13.10
N LEU A 90 3.72 0.80 14.33
CA LEU A 90 2.43 1.34 14.70
C LEU A 90 2.68 2.61 15.50
N GLU A 91 2.21 3.73 14.99
CA GLU A 91 2.35 5.04 15.67
C GLU A 91 0.97 5.57 15.97
N PHE A 92 0.68 5.80 17.26
CA PHE A 92 -0.60 6.30 17.74
C PHE A 92 -0.44 7.75 18.17
N GLU A 93 -1.20 8.64 17.57
CA GLU A 93 -1.18 10.07 17.82
C GLU A 93 -2.47 10.52 18.52
N ASN A 94 -2.32 11.29 19.57
CA ASN A 94 -3.43 11.93 20.26
C ASN A 94 -3.63 13.36 19.71
N ASP A 95 -4.58 13.50 18.80
CA ASP A 95 -4.99 14.81 18.27
C ASP A 95 -6.31 15.28 18.93
N SER A 96 -6.42 15.09 20.26
CA SER A 96 -7.52 15.54 21.09
C SER A 96 -7.02 16.39 22.26
N PRO A 97 -7.85 17.24 22.90
CA PRO A 97 -7.43 18.08 24.00
C PRO A 97 -7.17 17.34 25.30
N ALA A 98 -7.70 16.11 25.45
CA ALA A 98 -7.57 15.28 26.64
C ALA A 98 -6.58 14.14 26.44
N PRO A 99 -5.90 13.65 27.47
CA PRO A 99 -5.15 12.42 27.39
C PRO A 99 -6.10 11.24 27.13
N PHE A 100 -5.62 10.19 26.46
CA PHE A 100 -6.34 8.94 26.31
C PHE A 100 -5.42 7.74 26.57
N VAL A 101 -6.00 6.56 26.65
CA VAL A 101 -5.27 5.29 26.78
C VAL A 101 -5.36 4.52 25.48
N VAL A 102 -4.23 4.11 24.92
CA VAL A 102 -4.19 3.14 23.81
C VAL A 102 -4.09 1.74 24.43
N ALA A 103 -5.01 0.86 24.08
CA ALA A 103 -4.87 -0.57 24.28
C ALA A 103 -4.43 -1.23 22.96
N ILE A 104 -3.29 -1.90 22.99
CA ILE A 104 -2.80 -2.75 21.88
C ILE A 104 -3.23 -4.17 22.23
N VAL A 105 -4.05 -4.77 21.37
CA VAL A 105 -4.70 -6.06 21.64
C VAL A 105 -4.17 -7.11 20.68
N THR A 106 -3.72 -8.24 21.22
CA THR A 106 -3.26 -9.39 20.45
C THR A 106 -4.33 -10.48 20.44
N HIS A 107 -4.55 -11.10 19.29
CA HIS A 107 -5.50 -12.20 19.13
C HIS A 107 -4.81 -13.47 18.65
N GLU A 108 -5.38 -14.62 18.99
CA GLU A 108 -4.98 -15.95 18.50
C GLU A 108 -3.56 -16.40 18.91
N ALA A 109 -2.98 -15.80 19.95
CA ALA A 109 -1.68 -16.17 20.47
C ALA A 109 -1.73 -17.52 21.23
N ARG A 110 -0.64 -18.31 21.13
CA ARG A 110 -0.47 -19.55 21.91
C ARG A 110 0.31 -19.34 23.20
N ALA A 111 1.14 -18.34 23.22
CA ALA A 111 1.89 -17.94 24.40
C ALA A 111 2.09 -16.43 24.40
N VAL A 112 1.90 -15.78 25.54
CA VAL A 112 2.14 -14.35 25.72
C VAL A 112 2.93 -14.14 27.01
N GLY A 113 3.95 -13.29 26.95
CA GLY A 113 4.76 -12.86 28.07
C GLY A 113 5.29 -11.45 27.86
N ILE A 114 5.73 -10.80 28.92
CA ILE A 114 6.35 -9.47 28.86
C ILE A 114 7.69 -9.54 29.58
N ASP A 115 8.70 -8.96 28.95
CA ASP A 115 10.00 -8.68 29.57
C ASP A 115 10.31 -7.19 29.38
N GLY A 116 10.18 -6.42 30.45
CA GLY A 116 10.31 -4.95 30.39
C GLY A 116 9.30 -4.31 29.43
N SER A 117 9.79 -3.77 28.33
CA SER A 117 8.99 -3.14 27.26
C SER A 117 8.79 -4.05 26.03
N VAL A 118 9.22 -5.29 26.09
CA VAL A 118 9.11 -6.26 25.00
C VAL A 118 8.03 -7.28 25.30
N VAL A 119 7.03 -7.36 24.42
CA VAL A 119 6.02 -8.42 24.44
C VAL A 119 6.51 -9.59 23.62
N HIS A 120 6.52 -10.76 24.21
CA HIS A 120 6.80 -12.02 23.54
C HIS A 120 5.50 -12.71 23.20
N ILE A 121 5.33 -13.03 21.93
CA ILE A 121 4.19 -13.82 21.43
C ILE A 121 4.76 -15.10 20.82
N ASP A 122 4.18 -16.23 21.19
CA ASP A 122 4.65 -17.57 20.78
C ASP A 122 6.14 -17.80 21.04
N ARG A 123 6.63 -17.25 22.19
CA ARG A 123 8.01 -17.30 22.67
C ARG A 123 9.03 -16.52 21.82
N ARG A 124 8.58 -15.59 20.97
CA ARG A 124 9.44 -14.70 20.20
C ARG A 124 9.17 -13.25 20.57
N PRO A 125 10.18 -12.39 20.61
CA PRO A 125 9.95 -10.95 20.68
C PRO A 125 9.07 -10.52 19.51
N ALA A 126 7.93 -9.89 19.80
CA ALA A 126 6.91 -9.57 18.83
C ALA A 126 6.61 -8.06 18.78
N LEU A 127 6.36 -7.46 19.96
CA LEU A 127 6.11 -6.04 20.07
C LEU A 127 7.18 -5.40 20.94
N VAL A 128 7.79 -4.35 20.44
CA VAL A 128 8.72 -3.52 21.19
C VAL A 128 8.09 -2.16 21.42
N MET A 129 7.85 -1.85 22.68
CA MET A 129 7.17 -0.63 23.13
C MET A 129 8.18 0.35 23.72
N PRO A 130 7.90 1.65 23.79
CA PRO A 130 8.82 2.64 24.36
C PRO A 130 9.01 2.45 25.87
N ARG A 131 8.02 1.84 26.55
CA ARG A 131 8.01 1.53 27.98
C ARG A 131 7.10 0.32 28.24
N ALA A 132 7.24 -0.28 29.40
CA ALA A 132 6.31 -1.31 29.84
C ALA A 132 4.85 -0.78 29.85
N PRO A 133 3.86 -1.62 29.55
CA PRO A 133 2.46 -1.20 29.64
C PRO A 133 2.11 -0.80 31.08
N SER A 134 1.28 0.23 31.22
CA SER A 134 0.83 0.69 32.55
C SER A 134 -0.15 -0.27 33.19
N ARG A 135 -0.97 -0.90 32.34
CA ARG A 135 -1.94 -1.94 32.70
C ARG A 135 -2.00 -2.99 31.60
N TRP A 136 -2.54 -4.13 31.94
CA TRP A 136 -2.72 -5.24 31.02
C TRP A 136 -3.97 -6.07 31.36
N SER A 137 -4.50 -6.78 30.36
CA SER A 137 -5.49 -7.83 30.53
C SER A 137 -5.10 -9.05 29.71
N VAL A 138 -5.45 -10.26 30.14
CA VAL A 138 -5.22 -11.50 29.41
C VAL A 138 -6.36 -12.48 29.65
N ALA A 139 -6.87 -13.04 28.56
CA ALA A 139 -7.96 -14.03 28.60
C ALA A 139 -7.62 -15.24 27.71
N LYS A 140 -8.21 -16.40 28.03
CA LYS A 140 -8.12 -17.65 27.27
C LYS A 140 -9.48 -18.05 26.75
N GLY A 141 -9.63 -18.11 25.39
CA GLY A 141 -10.87 -18.50 24.76
C GLY A 141 -12.05 -17.53 24.98
N ARG A 142 -11.77 -16.29 25.36
CA ARG A 142 -12.74 -15.18 25.51
C ARG A 142 -12.03 -13.86 25.21
N SER A 143 -12.81 -12.80 24.98
CA SER A 143 -12.27 -11.46 24.77
C SER A 143 -11.83 -10.79 26.08
N THR A 144 -10.81 -9.92 25.99
CA THR A 144 -10.36 -9.04 27.06
C THR A 144 -11.19 -7.75 27.14
N ASP A 145 -12.11 -7.52 26.21
CA ASP A 145 -12.88 -6.28 26.08
C ASP A 145 -13.67 -5.95 27.36
N VAL A 146 -14.26 -6.95 27.99
CA VAL A 146 -15.02 -6.76 29.26
C VAL A 146 -14.11 -6.22 30.36
N GLU A 147 -12.93 -6.82 30.58
CA GLU A 147 -11.97 -6.36 31.60
C GLU A 147 -11.41 -4.98 31.30
N VAL A 148 -11.05 -4.74 30.03
CA VAL A 148 -10.49 -3.45 29.59
C VAL A 148 -11.56 -2.35 29.66
N CYS A 149 -12.73 -2.57 29.08
CA CYS A 149 -13.78 -1.55 29.02
C CYS A 149 -14.43 -1.24 30.37
N SER A 150 -14.41 -2.17 31.29
CA SER A 150 -14.89 -1.93 32.69
C SER A 150 -13.82 -1.28 33.59
N GLY A 151 -12.60 -1.05 33.09
CA GLY A 151 -11.50 -0.53 33.89
C GLY A 151 -10.83 -1.55 34.82
N ALA A 152 -11.16 -2.85 34.67
CA ALA A 152 -10.62 -3.94 35.49
C ALA A 152 -9.25 -4.46 34.99
N ALA A 153 -8.62 -3.81 34.01
CA ALA A 153 -7.27 -4.12 33.59
C ALA A 153 -6.27 -4.01 34.77
N ARG A 154 -5.37 -4.96 34.85
CA ARG A 154 -4.50 -5.18 36.01
C ARG A 154 -3.20 -4.37 35.90
N GLU A 155 -2.62 -4.05 37.04
CA GLU A 155 -1.29 -3.46 37.21
C GLU A 155 -0.29 -4.54 37.68
N GLY A 156 1.02 -4.21 37.53
CA GLY A 156 2.11 -5.05 38.01
C GLY A 156 2.58 -6.11 37.01
N PRO A 157 3.30 -7.14 37.48
CA PRO A 157 3.90 -8.13 36.62
C PRO A 157 2.89 -8.91 35.79
N PHE A 158 3.16 -9.03 34.48
CA PHE A 158 2.34 -9.85 33.59
C PHE A 158 2.63 -11.35 33.82
N PRO A 159 1.60 -12.17 34.09
CA PRO A 159 1.81 -13.61 34.26
C PRO A 159 2.03 -14.27 32.89
N PRO A 160 3.18 -14.93 32.64
CA PRO A 160 3.36 -15.69 31.39
C PRO A 160 2.20 -16.65 31.18
N THR A 161 1.51 -16.47 30.05
CA THR A 161 0.25 -17.18 29.77
C THR A 161 0.44 -18.05 28.54
N THR A 162 -0.02 -19.30 28.61
CA THR A 162 0.02 -20.26 27.49
C THR A 162 -1.34 -20.91 27.28
N ASP A 163 -1.72 -21.11 26.01
CA ASP A 163 -2.85 -21.92 25.58
C ASP A 163 -2.51 -22.65 24.28
N ARG A 164 -2.49 -23.99 24.32
CA ARG A 164 -2.16 -24.82 23.15
C ARG A 164 -3.13 -24.64 21.98
N GLY A 165 -4.35 -24.21 22.27
CA GLY A 165 -5.39 -23.93 21.27
C GLY A 165 -5.18 -22.62 20.50
N GLY A 166 -4.21 -21.79 20.88
CA GLY A 166 -3.98 -20.49 20.23
C GLY A 166 -5.11 -19.50 20.48
N ARG A 167 -5.71 -19.49 21.67
CA ARG A 167 -6.90 -18.69 21.99
C ARG A 167 -6.62 -17.64 23.06
N ILE A 168 -5.36 -17.20 23.17
CA ILE A 168 -5.01 -16.10 24.07
C ILE A 168 -5.29 -14.78 23.37
N GLU A 169 -6.05 -13.95 24.05
CA GLU A 169 -6.17 -12.53 23.79
C GLU A 169 -5.50 -11.77 24.93
N ALA A 170 -4.66 -10.79 24.60
CA ALA A 170 -4.01 -9.97 25.60
C ALA A 170 -4.01 -8.49 25.17
N ALA A 171 -4.32 -7.61 26.11
CA ALA A 171 -4.35 -6.16 25.90
C ALA A 171 -3.26 -5.50 26.75
N PHE A 172 -2.52 -4.58 26.13
CA PHE A 172 -1.43 -3.79 26.71
C PHE A 172 -1.78 -2.30 26.65
N LEU A 173 -1.95 -1.68 27.82
CA LEU A 173 -2.51 -0.34 27.95
C LEU A 173 -1.41 0.70 28.18
N HIS A 174 -1.43 1.75 27.35
CA HIS A 174 -0.49 2.86 27.39
C HIS A 174 -1.19 4.21 27.43
N PRO A 175 -1.00 5.04 28.45
CA PRO A 175 -1.52 6.41 28.44
C PRO A 175 -0.74 7.25 27.41
N VAL A 176 -1.49 8.03 26.60
CA VAL A 176 -0.96 8.94 25.60
C VAL A 176 -1.46 10.35 25.92
N PRO A 177 -0.60 11.24 26.40
CA PRO A 177 -0.96 12.62 26.69
C PRO A 177 -1.44 13.36 25.43
N HIS A 178 -2.08 14.50 25.62
CA HIS A 178 -2.43 15.42 24.56
C HIS A 178 -1.23 15.74 23.65
N ARG A 179 -1.44 15.71 22.33
CA ARG A 179 -0.42 15.94 21.28
C ARG A 179 0.81 15.02 21.36
N ALA A 180 0.74 13.96 22.13
CA ALA A 180 1.81 12.98 22.21
C ALA A 180 1.59 11.85 21.23
N ARG A 181 2.67 11.11 21.00
CA ARG A 181 2.69 9.89 20.16
C ARG A 181 3.22 8.71 20.95
N LEU A 182 2.62 7.58 20.73
CA LEU A 182 3.12 6.28 21.16
C LEU A 182 3.59 5.52 19.92
N ARG A 183 4.85 5.11 19.87
CA ARG A 183 5.39 4.30 18.78
C ARG A 183 5.70 2.90 19.27
N VAL A 184 5.24 1.91 18.52
CA VAL A 184 5.45 0.49 18.78
C VAL A 184 6.03 -0.15 17.52
N ALA A 185 7.09 -0.93 17.66
CA ALA A 185 7.65 -1.73 16.58
C ALA A 185 7.15 -3.16 16.67
N LEU A 186 6.68 -3.69 15.57
CA LEU A 186 6.29 -5.08 15.37
C LEU A 186 7.40 -5.79 14.60
N ALA A 187 8.04 -6.77 15.21
CA ALA A 187 9.07 -7.60 14.59
C ALA A 187 8.43 -8.76 13.84
N LEU A 188 8.60 -8.82 12.52
CA LEU A 188 8.09 -9.91 11.67
C LEU A 188 9.15 -10.98 11.37
N ASP A 189 10.43 -10.64 11.51
CA ASP A 189 11.58 -11.51 11.20
C ASP A 189 12.56 -11.61 12.38
N ASP A 190 13.43 -12.61 12.38
CA ASP A 190 14.62 -12.70 13.22
C ASP A 190 15.83 -12.07 12.50
N PRO A 191 16.70 -11.34 13.20
CA PRO A 191 16.66 -11.00 14.61
C PRO A 191 15.55 -10.02 14.96
N ALA A 192 15.09 -10.06 16.22
CA ALA A 192 14.05 -9.17 16.70
C ALA A 192 14.58 -7.75 16.85
N VAL A 193 13.70 -6.76 16.60
CA VAL A 193 13.94 -5.35 16.88
C VAL A 193 14.20 -5.16 18.36
N GLN A 194 15.21 -4.37 18.71
CA GLN A 194 15.51 -4.02 20.08
C GLN A 194 14.83 -2.70 20.49
N ARG A 195 14.75 -2.45 21.80
CA ARG A 195 14.13 -1.19 22.30
C ARG A 195 14.82 0.05 21.74
N GLU A 196 16.14 0.04 21.65
CA GLU A 196 16.98 1.12 21.16
C GLU A 196 16.79 1.39 19.66
N ASP A 197 16.35 0.40 18.92
CA ASP A 197 16.09 0.51 17.48
C ASP A 197 14.83 1.32 17.19
N VAL A 198 13.81 1.28 18.08
CA VAL A 198 12.52 1.95 17.86
C VAL A 198 12.69 3.45 17.67
N ASP A 199 13.60 4.08 18.43
CA ASP A 199 13.86 5.52 18.35
C ASP A 199 14.67 5.89 17.08
N ARG A 200 15.34 4.91 16.45
CA ARG A 200 16.11 5.07 15.20
C ARG A 200 15.26 4.93 13.95
N LEU A 201 14.10 4.28 14.06
CA LEU A 201 13.20 4.11 12.93
C LEU A 201 12.64 5.46 12.45
N PRO A 202 12.54 5.66 11.13
CA PRO A 202 11.98 6.89 10.56
C PRO A 202 10.51 7.07 10.96
N THR A 203 10.05 8.31 10.97
CA THR A 203 8.63 8.66 11.16
C THR A 203 7.82 8.30 9.92
N PHE A 204 6.49 8.19 10.07
CA PHE A 204 5.59 7.92 8.95
C PHE A 204 5.75 8.95 7.80
N ASP A 205 5.96 10.24 8.12
CA ASP A 205 6.20 11.28 7.11
C ASP A 205 7.50 11.07 6.34
N ALA A 206 8.58 10.66 7.03
CA ALA A 206 9.85 10.38 6.37
C ALA A 206 9.73 9.15 5.46
N VAL A 207 9.03 8.11 5.90
CA VAL A 207 8.73 6.92 5.09
C VAL A 207 7.87 7.30 3.89
N ALA A 208 6.82 8.10 4.07
CA ALA A 208 5.96 8.54 2.98
C ALA A 208 6.73 9.34 1.92
N ARG A 209 7.62 10.25 2.31
CA ARG A 209 8.48 10.97 1.35
C ARG A 209 9.44 10.04 0.59
N GLY A 210 10.02 9.03 1.27
CA GLY A 210 10.86 8.04 0.61
C GLY A 210 10.10 7.22 -0.44
N TRP A 211 8.87 6.83 -0.14
CA TRP A 211 8.00 6.14 -1.08
C TRP A 211 7.57 7.04 -2.25
N ALA A 212 7.23 8.31 -1.99
CA ALA A 212 6.92 9.25 -3.06
C ALA A 212 8.09 9.36 -4.06
N ALA A 213 9.31 9.57 -3.56
CA ALA A 213 10.51 9.61 -4.40
C ALA A 213 10.78 8.30 -5.17
N GLN A 214 10.39 7.15 -4.62
CA GLN A 214 10.50 5.86 -5.31
C GLN A 214 9.43 5.72 -6.40
N LEU A 215 8.20 6.10 -6.11
CA LEU A 215 7.09 6.04 -7.07
C LEU A 215 7.27 7.01 -8.24
N ASP A 216 7.88 8.17 -8.00
CA ASP A 216 8.18 9.17 -9.02
C ASP A 216 9.20 8.72 -10.07
N ARG A 217 9.94 7.62 -9.82
CA ARG A 217 10.88 7.04 -10.79
C ARG A 217 10.21 6.28 -11.93
N GLY A 218 8.98 5.86 -11.74
CA GLY A 218 8.23 5.11 -12.74
C GLY A 218 7.26 5.97 -13.54
N MET A 219 6.63 5.37 -14.53
CA MET A 219 5.57 5.97 -15.33
C MET A 219 4.52 6.64 -14.43
N ARG A 220 4.07 7.83 -14.82
CA ARG A 220 2.98 8.58 -14.20
C ARG A 220 1.83 8.72 -15.20
N ALA A 221 0.61 8.64 -14.71
CA ALA A 221 -0.58 8.84 -15.50
C ALA A 221 -1.57 9.73 -14.73
N GLU A 222 -1.96 10.84 -15.35
CA GLU A 222 -3.01 11.73 -14.86
C GLU A 222 -4.28 11.43 -15.66
N LEU A 223 -5.26 10.86 -14.99
CA LEU A 223 -6.46 10.30 -15.61
C LEU A 223 -7.70 10.96 -14.99
N PRO A 224 -8.77 11.16 -15.77
CA PRO A 224 -9.99 11.79 -15.28
C PRO A 224 -10.95 10.81 -14.57
N ASP A 225 -10.40 9.90 -13.75
CA ASP A 225 -11.14 8.90 -12.98
C ASP A 225 -10.44 8.72 -11.62
N ASP A 226 -10.98 9.37 -10.60
CA ASP A 226 -10.40 9.38 -9.24
C ASP A 226 -10.30 7.98 -8.64
N ARG A 227 -11.27 7.09 -8.93
CA ARG A 227 -11.25 5.70 -8.44
C ARG A 227 -10.10 4.92 -9.06
N LEU A 228 -9.92 5.05 -10.37
CA LEU A 228 -8.82 4.41 -11.09
C LEU A 228 -7.47 4.97 -10.64
N VAL A 229 -7.35 6.28 -10.51
CA VAL A 229 -6.12 6.95 -10.03
C VAL A 229 -5.75 6.44 -8.64
N ALA A 230 -6.69 6.37 -7.70
CA ALA A 230 -6.44 5.83 -6.36
C ALA A 230 -6.01 4.35 -6.39
N ALA A 231 -6.65 3.54 -7.24
CA ALA A 231 -6.29 2.13 -7.40
C ALA A 231 -4.90 1.94 -8.02
N VAL A 232 -4.53 2.74 -9.02
CA VAL A 232 -3.19 2.73 -9.66
C VAL A 232 -2.10 3.11 -8.66
N ARG A 233 -2.32 4.14 -7.84
CA ARG A 233 -1.38 4.54 -6.77
C ARG A 233 -1.12 3.39 -5.80
N ALA A 234 -2.20 2.78 -5.29
CA ALA A 234 -2.09 1.62 -4.41
C ALA A 234 -1.43 0.42 -5.10
N ALA A 235 -1.74 0.16 -6.37
CA ALA A 235 -1.20 -0.95 -7.14
C ALA A 235 0.30 -0.81 -7.38
N ARG A 236 0.81 0.39 -7.68
CA ARG A 236 2.25 0.66 -7.85
C ARG A 236 3.04 0.35 -6.57
N ALA A 237 2.59 0.84 -5.42
CA ALA A 237 3.20 0.51 -4.14
C ALA A 237 3.13 -1.00 -3.84
N HIS A 238 1.99 -1.64 -4.16
CA HIS A 238 1.80 -3.08 -3.94
C HIS A 238 2.77 -3.93 -4.77
N VAL A 239 2.95 -3.68 -6.06
CA VAL A 239 3.87 -4.47 -6.91
C VAL A 239 5.32 -4.29 -6.46
N LEU A 240 5.72 -3.07 -6.06
CA LEU A 240 7.03 -2.79 -5.47
C LEU A 240 7.26 -3.59 -4.18
N LEU A 241 6.28 -3.66 -3.30
CA LEU A 241 6.32 -4.52 -2.12
C LEU A 241 6.34 -6.01 -2.51
N ALA A 242 5.55 -6.42 -3.49
CA ALA A 242 5.46 -7.82 -3.93
C ALA A 242 6.76 -8.34 -4.57
N ALA A 243 7.57 -7.49 -5.19
CA ALA A 243 8.89 -7.82 -5.74
C ALA A 243 9.89 -8.34 -4.70
N GLY A 244 9.82 -7.85 -3.46
CA GLY A 244 10.66 -8.30 -2.35
C GLY A 244 10.30 -9.70 -1.83
N LEU A 245 9.20 -10.35 -2.28
CA LEU A 245 8.85 -11.72 -1.89
C LEU A 245 9.91 -12.72 -2.38
N GLY A 246 10.06 -13.81 -1.64
CA GLY A 246 10.95 -14.89 -2.04
C GLY A 246 10.56 -15.55 -3.37
N ARG A 247 9.29 -15.40 -3.80
CA ARG A 247 8.75 -15.89 -5.09
C ARG A 247 7.71 -14.91 -5.61
N PRO A 248 8.09 -13.82 -6.30
CA PRO A 248 7.13 -12.95 -6.97
C PRO A 248 6.44 -13.71 -8.12
N SER A 249 5.25 -13.27 -8.52
CA SER A 249 4.60 -13.79 -9.74
C SER A 249 5.18 -13.15 -11.01
N GLY A 250 5.04 -13.81 -12.15
CA GLY A 250 5.44 -13.24 -13.44
C GLY A 250 4.73 -11.91 -13.74
N ASN A 251 3.44 -11.79 -13.39
CA ASN A 251 2.67 -10.55 -13.59
C ASN A 251 3.24 -9.37 -12.78
N VAL A 252 3.75 -9.62 -11.56
CA VAL A 252 4.39 -8.57 -10.74
C VAL A 252 5.64 -8.04 -11.44
N VAL A 253 6.49 -8.94 -11.98
CA VAL A 253 7.71 -8.53 -12.67
C VAL A 253 7.38 -7.79 -13.96
N SER A 254 6.45 -8.28 -14.77
CA SER A 254 6.00 -7.58 -15.97
C SER A 254 5.41 -6.19 -15.65
N ALA A 255 4.60 -6.08 -14.58
CA ALA A 255 4.05 -4.79 -14.17
C ALA A 255 5.14 -3.81 -13.71
N LEU A 256 6.21 -4.29 -13.06
CA LEU A 256 7.35 -3.45 -12.70
C LEU A 256 8.08 -2.92 -13.95
N GLU A 257 8.35 -3.79 -14.93
CA GLU A 257 8.97 -3.41 -16.20
C GLU A 257 8.09 -2.41 -16.97
N ASP A 258 6.80 -2.70 -17.14
CA ASP A 258 5.85 -1.89 -17.88
C ASP A 258 5.57 -0.52 -17.22
N TRP A 259 5.91 -0.38 -15.92
CA TRP A 259 5.76 0.88 -15.18
C TRP A 259 7.11 1.55 -14.83
N GLY A 260 8.24 1.10 -15.39
CA GLY A 260 9.54 1.75 -15.28
C GLY A 260 10.26 1.53 -13.95
N PHE A 261 9.95 0.43 -13.25
CA PHE A 261 10.65 0.02 -12.04
C PHE A 261 11.70 -1.06 -12.35
N ASP A 262 12.56 -0.78 -13.34
CA ASP A 262 13.51 -1.73 -13.93
C ASP A 262 14.45 -2.36 -12.91
N ALA A 263 14.95 -1.57 -11.95
CA ALA A 263 15.84 -2.08 -10.91
C ALA A 263 15.15 -3.15 -10.04
N GLN A 264 13.89 -2.92 -9.67
CA GLN A 264 13.12 -3.86 -8.86
C GLN A 264 12.68 -5.08 -9.68
N ALA A 265 12.40 -4.89 -10.97
CA ALA A 265 12.13 -5.99 -11.90
C ALA A 265 13.37 -6.88 -12.07
N ALA A 266 14.55 -6.30 -12.27
CA ALA A 266 15.82 -7.01 -12.38
C ALA A 266 16.15 -7.81 -11.11
N ASP A 267 15.92 -7.25 -9.93
CA ASP A 267 16.10 -7.93 -8.63
C ASP A 267 15.09 -9.06 -8.40
N ALA A 268 13.90 -8.95 -8.96
CA ALA A 268 12.83 -9.94 -8.83
C ALA A 268 12.94 -11.08 -9.86
N TRP A 269 13.47 -10.81 -11.05
CA TRP A 269 13.58 -11.77 -12.15
C TRP A 269 14.25 -13.11 -11.78
N PRO A 270 15.41 -13.14 -11.08
CA PRO A 270 16.06 -14.41 -10.70
C PRO A 270 15.20 -15.28 -9.77
N LYS A 271 14.28 -14.67 -9.01
CA LYS A 271 13.41 -15.34 -8.03
C LYS A 271 12.20 -16.01 -8.67
N LEU A 272 11.91 -15.73 -9.97
CA LEU A 272 10.79 -16.33 -10.69
C LEU A 272 10.96 -17.83 -10.90
N SER A 273 9.85 -18.57 -10.78
CA SER A 273 9.77 -19.94 -11.26
C SER A 273 9.91 -20.00 -12.79
N GLY A 274 10.28 -21.16 -13.34
CA GLY A 274 10.36 -21.35 -14.80
C GLY A 274 9.02 -21.08 -15.53
N ARG A 275 7.89 -21.32 -14.86
CA ARG A 275 6.55 -21.02 -15.38
C ARG A 275 6.30 -19.51 -15.38
N ASP A 276 6.68 -18.82 -14.29
CA ASP A 276 6.47 -17.39 -14.15
C ASP A 276 7.39 -16.59 -15.09
N ARG A 277 8.62 -17.05 -15.34
CA ARG A 277 9.52 -16.45 -16.35
C ARG A 277 8.91 -16.49 -17.75
N ARG A 278 8.27 -17.60 -18.13
CA ARG A 278 7.58 -17.68 -19.44
C ARG A 278 6.40 -16.73 -19.51
N ARG A 279 5.68 -16.52 -18.41
CA ARG A 279 4.58 -15.56 -18.33
C ARG A 279 5.07 -14.12 -18.42
N ALA A 280 6.10 -13.77 -17.64
CA ALA A 280 6.69 -12.43 -17.64
C ALA A 280 7.27 -12.06 -19.02
N GLY A 281 7.83 -13.02 -19.77
CA GLY A 281 8.33 -12.79 -21.14
C GLY A 281 7.25 -12.75 -22.23
N ALA A 282 5.99 -13.09 -21.91
CA ALA A 282 4.89 -13.11 -22.88
C ALA A 282 4.28 -11.71 -23.01
N ARG A 283 4.41 -11.10 -24.18
CA ARG A 283 3.80 -9.80 -24.49
C ARG A 283 2.36 -9.97 -24.97
N PRO A 284 1.44 -9.03 -24.62
CA PRO A 284 0.09 -9.00 -25.17
C PRO A 284 0.13 -8.89 -26.71
N GLN A 285 -0.77 -9.59 -27.39
CA GLN A 285 -0.87 -9.55 -28.85
C GLN A 285 -1.72 -8.37 -29.37
N ARG A 286 -2.49 -7.73 -28.51
CA ARG A 286 -3.36 -6.61 -28.79
C ARG A 286 -3.40 -5.65 -27.59
N PRO A 287 -3.76 -4.37 -27.80
CA PRO A 287 -3.99 -3.45 -26.70
C PRO A 287 -5.16 -3.93 -25.82
N ALA A 288 -5.14 -3.52 -24.55
CA ALA A 288 -6.25 -3.73 -23.64
C ALA A 288 -7.44 -2.83 -24.02
N ARG A 289 -8.64 -3.30 -23.72
CA ARG A 289 -9.86 -2.51 -23.87
C ARG A 289 -10.34 -1.96 -22.53
N TRP A 290 -11.08 -0.86 -22.57
CA TRP A 290 -11.55 -0.23 -21.33
C TRP A 290 -12.36 -1.16 -20.43
N HIS A 291 -13.29 -1.95 -20.99
CA HIS A 291 -14.08 -2.88 -20.20
C HIS A 291 -13.23 -3.95 -19.50
N GLU A 292 -12.08 -4.33 -20.09
CA GLU A 292 -11.13 -5.25 -19.48
C GLU A 292 -10.43 -4.57 -18.27
N VAL A 293 -9.97 -3.33 -18.45
CA VAL A 293 -9.35 -2.55 -17.35
C VAL A 293 -10.35 -2.32 -16.21
N ALA A 294 -11.60 -1.98 -16.52
CA ALA A 294 -12.66 -1.83 -15.52
C ALA A 294 -12.90 -3.13 -14.74
N ALA A 295 -12.93 -4.27 -15.43
CA ALA A 295 -13.07 -5.58 -14.77
C ALA A 295 -11.86 -5.91 -13.87
N LEU A 296 -10.64 -5.54 -14.26
CA LEU A 296 -9.44 -5.72 -13.45
C LEU A 296 -9.43 -4.82 -12.20
N LEU A 297 -9.99 -3.62 -12.32
CA LEU A 297 -10.18 -2.72 -11.19
C LEU A 297 -11.12 -3.33 -10.13
N ASP A 298 -12.21 -3.97 -10.57
CA ASP A 298 -13.17 -4.65 -9.69
C ASP A 298 -12.60 -5.97 -9.12
N LEU A 299 -11.75 -6.67 -9.88
CA LEU A 299 -11.07 -7.90 -9.42
C LEU A 299 -10.09 -7.62 -8.28
N GLY A 300 -9.50 -6.42 -8.22
CA GLY A 300 -8.58 -6.01 -7.18
C GLY A 300 -7.20 -6.70 -7.25
N ASP A 301 -6.76 -7.18 -8.43
CA ASP A 301 -5.39 -7.63 -8.65
C ASP A 301 -4.50 -6.47 -9.12
N PRO A 302 -3.55 -6.00 -8.28
CA PRO A 302 -2.76 -4.82 -8.58
C PRO A 302 -1.87 -4.97 -9.82
N ALA A 303 -1.26 -6.14 -10.01
CA ALA A 303 -0.34 -6.36 -11.13
C ALA A 303 -1.11 -6.43 -12.46
N LEU A 304 -2.24 -7.13 -12.49
CA LEU A 304 -3.08 -7.20 -13.68
C LEU A 304 -3.69 -5.85 -14.03
N LEU A 305 -4.12 -5.07 -13.03
CA LEU A 305 -4.63 -3.71 -13.26
C LEU A 305 -3.57 -2.83 -13.94
N LEU A 306 -2.34 -2.83 -13.42
CA LEU A 306 -1.24 -2.05 -13.99
C LEU A 306 -0.92 -2.49 -15.43
N LEU A 307 -0.87 -3.80 -15.70
CA LEU A 307 -0.63 -4.34 -17.04
C LEU A 307 -1.74 -3.98 -18.02
N GLY A 308 -3.01 -4.13 -17.60
CA GLY A 308 -4.16 -3.77 -18.41
C GLY A 308 -4.19 -2.28 -18.73
N LEU A 309 -4.00 -1.42 -17.74
CA LEU A 309 -3.99 0.03 -17.94
C LEU A 309 -2.83 0.46 -18.83
N ARG A 310 -1.61 -0.09 -18.62
CA ARG A 310 -0.46 0.19 -19.50
C ARG A 310 -0.76 -0.19 -20.95
N GLY A 311 -1.40 -1.33 -21.18
CA GLY A 311 -1.82 -1.77 -22.51
C GLY A 311 -2.93 -0.93 -23.14
N LEU A 312 -3.72 -0.20 -22.35
CA LEU A 312 -4.71 0.78 -22.82
C LEU A 312 -4.06 2.12 -23.17
N LEU A 313 -3.16 2.62 -22.29
CA LEU A 313 -2.58 3.95 -22.40
C LEU A 313 -1.46 4.02 -23.45
N ALA A 314 -0.61 3.00 -23.53
CA ALA A 314 0.48 2.97 -24.50
C ALA A 314 0.85 1.51 -24.84
N PHE A 315 0.36 1.02 -25.95
CA PHE A 315 0.59 -0.35 -26.39
C PHE A 315 1.69 -0.42 -27.43
N ASP A 316 2.83 -1.01 -27.09
CA ASP A 316 3.92 -1.31 -28.00
C ASP A 316 3.74 -2.70 -28.62
N GLY A 317 2.99 -2.77 -29.71
CA GLY A 317 2.62 -3.99 -30.43
C GLY A 317 3.77 -4.70 -31.15
N VAL A 318 3.44 -5.46 -32.16
CA VAL A 318 4.39 -6.10 -33.07
C VAL A 318 4.83 -5.08 -34.14
N GLY A 319 6.12 -4.94 -34.40
CA GLY A 319 6.67 -3.94 -35.33
C GLY A 319 7.13 -2.67 -34.62
N ASP A 320 7.33 -1.59 -35.36
CA ASP A 320 7.88 -0.31 -34.84
C ASP A 320 6.78 0.70 -34.49
N GLU A 321 5.64 0.21 -34.04
CA GLU A 321 4.45 1.01 -33.74
C GLU A 321 4.14 1.01 -32.24
N VAL A 322 3.74 2.19 -31.73
CA VAL A 322 3.18 2.37 -30.39
C VAL A 322 1.79 3.03 -30.52
N ASN A 323 0.78 2.36 -30.02
CA ASN A 323 -0.59 2.86 -30.02
C ASN A 323 -0.88 3.59 -28.69
N LEU A 324 -1.06 4.91 -28.79
CA LEU A 324 -1.36 5.79 -27.66
C LEU A 324 -2.88 5.79 -27.43
N LEU A 325 -3.30 5.56 -26.19
CA LEU A 325 -4.71 5.53 -25.81
C LEU A 325 -5.53 4.69 -26.79
N ALA A 326 -5.31 3.36 -26.77
CA ALA A 326 -5.85 2.43 -27.74
C ALA A 326 -7.41 2.42 -27.82
N GLU A 327 -8.06 2.80 -26.74
CA GLU A 327 -9.51 3.04 -26.63
C GLU A 327 -9.74 4.23 -25.71
N LEU A 328 -10.62 5.16 -26.11
CA LEU A 328 -11.06 6.27 -25.27
C LEU A 328 -12.29 5.84 -24.46
N PRO A 329 -12.19 5.72 -23.11
CA PRO A 329 -13.37 5.46 -22.30
C PRO A 329 -14.42 6.56 -22.49
N PRO A 330 -15.71 6.24 -22.60
CA PRO A 330 -16.74 7.25 -22.82
C PRO A 330 -16.77 8.36 -21.76
N ALA A 331 -16.49 8.02 -20.50
CA ALA A 331 -16.43 8.99 -19.40
C ALA A 331 -15.21 9.94 -19.49
N TRP A 332 -14.21 9.65 -20.33
CA TRP A 332 -13.00 10.47 -20.48
C TRP A 332 -13.11 11.44 -21.66
N LEU A 333 -14.20 11.36 -22.43
CA LEU A 333 -14.43 12.27 -23.54
C LEU A 333 -14.47 13.73 -23.04
N GLY A 334 -13.71 14.62 -23.67
CA GLY A 334 -13.59 16.01 -23.24
C GLY A 334 -12.70 16.26 -22.02
N GLN A 335 -12.12 15.21 -21.43
CA GLN A 335 -11.28 15.31 -20.24
C GLN A 335 -9.78 15.25 -20.60
N ALA A 336 -8.97 15.98 -19.84
CA ALA A 336 -7.50 15.94 -20.01
C ALA A 336 -6.92 14.59 -19.56
N ILE A 337 -5.93 14.10 -20.31
CA ILE A 337 -5.20 12.87 -20.00
C ILE A 337 -3.71 13.19 -20.17
N GLU A 338 -2.87 12.79 -19.22
CA GLU A 338 -1.42 12.89 -19.35
C GLU A 338 -0.76 11.58 -18.98
N VAL A 339 0.22 11.19 -19.75
CA VAL A 339 1.07 10.03 -19.52
C VAL A 339 2.53 10.47 -19.65
N HIS A 340 3.30 10.22 -18.58
CA HIS A 340 4.71 10.63 -18.51
C HIS A 340 5.59 9.41 -18.33
N ASP A 341 6.69 9.37 -19.08
CA ASP A 341 7.76 8.39 -18.98
C ASP A 341 7.27 6.94 -19.11
N ALA A 342 6.26 6.67 -19.96
CA ALA A 342 5.79 5.32 -20.22
C ALA A 342 6.92 4.49 -20.86
N PRO A 343 7.38 3.40 -20.23
CA PRO A 343 8.43 2.57 -20.79
C PRO A 343 7.94 1.90 -22.08
N THR A 344 8.71 1.99 -23.14
CA THR A 344 8.51 1.20 -24.36
C THR A 344 9.79 0.46 -24.70
N ARG A 345 9.72 -0.52 -25.58
CA ARG A 345 10.92 -1.21 -26.08
C ARG A 345 11.92 -0.29 -26.78
N TYR A 346 11.52 0.94 -27.11
CA TYR A 346 12.34 1.93 -27.80
C TYR A 346 12.90 3.00 -26.86
N GLY A 347 12.37 3.10 -25.63
CA GLY A 347 12.69 4.11 -24.63
C GLY A 347 11.43 4.72 -24.01
N PRO A 348 11.58 5.72 -23.14
CA PRO A 348 10.46 6.39 -22.50
C PRO A 348 9.66 7.22 -23.50
N LEU A 349 8.34 7.24 -23.30
CA LEU A 349 7.39 7.99 -24.12
C LEU A 349 6.45 8.78 -23.20
N SER A 350 6.20 10.04 -23.55
CA SER A 350 5.24 10.90 -22.86
C SER A 350 4.23 11.48 -23.85
N TYR A 351 2.98 11.63 -23.42
CA TYR A 351 1.97 12.32 -24.20
C TYR A 351 0.90 12.96 -23.34
N ALA A 352 0.24 13.97 -23.91
CA ALA A 352 -0.91 14.63 -23.30
C ALA A 352 -2.05 14.79 -24.31
N VAL A 353 -3.28 14.60 -23.83
CA VAL A 353 -4.49 14.89 -24.59
C VAL A 353 -5.18 16.09 -23.97
N ARG A 354 -5.44 17.11 -24.77
CA ARG A 354 -6.21 18.31 -24.42
C ARG A 354 -7.39 18.44 -25.40
N TRP A 355 -8.41 19.16 -25.03
CA TRP A 355 -9.60 19.29 -25.87
C TRP A 355 -9.83 20.71 -26.33
N HIS A 356 -10.09 20.86 -27.62
CA HIS A 356 -10.51 22.09 -28.26
C HIS A 356 -11.94 21.89 -28.81
N GLY A 357 -12.96 22.19 -27.99
CA GLY A 357 -14.33 21.78 -28.27
C GLY A 357 -14.44 20.24 -28.29
N GLU A 358 -14.91 19.69 -29.39
CA GLU A 358 -15.07 18.25 -29.61
C GLU A 358 -13.81 17.54 -30.14
N ARG A 359 -12.76 18.31 -30.46
CA ARG A 359 -11.54 17.79 -31.07
C ARG A 359 -10.41 17.62 -30.04
N PRO A 360 -9.80 16.43 -29.93
CA PRO A 360 -8.63 16.25 -29.09
C PRO A 360 -7.39 16.81 -29.76
N ALA A 361 -6.58 17.53 -29.00
CA ALA A 361 -5.20 17.88 -29.34
C ALA A 361 -4.27 16.91 -28.62
N LEU A 362 -3.45 16.17 -29.38
CA LEU A 362 -2.47 15.24 -28.90
C LEU A 362 -1.08 15.90 -28.98
N LEU A 363 -0.39 15.94 -27.84
CA LEU A 363 1.01 16.37 -27.74
C LEU A 363 1.84 15.15 -27.37
N TRP A 364 3.05 14.98 -27.93
CA TRP A 364 3.87 13.82 -27.61
C TRP A 364 5.36 14.12 -27.65
N GLU A 365 6.08 13.30 -26.87
CA GLU A 365 7.53 13.15 -26.91
C GLU A 365 7.82 11.63 -26.88
N ALA A 366 8.47 11.13 -27.92
CA ALA A 366 8.71 9.70 -28.14
C ALA A 366 10.16 9.44 -28.56
N PRO A 367 10.68 8.24 -28.40
CA PRO A 367 11.96 7.84 -28.97
C PRO A 367 11.97 7.96 -30.50
N PRO A 368 13.10 8.29 -31.10
CA PRO A 368 13.20 8.36 -32.56
C PRO A 368 13.02 6.97 -33.22
N GLY A 369 12.42 6.96 -34.40
CA GLY A 369 12.21 5.74 -35.20
C GLY A 369 11.00 4.90 -34.77
N VAL A 370 10.13 5.46 -33.95
CA VAL A 370 8.85 4.84 -33.52
C VAL A 370 7.70 5.49 -34.27
N ARG A 371 6.84 4.69 -34.86
CA ARG A 371 5.57 5.15 -35.41
C ARG A 371 4.52 5.22 -34.31
N LEU A 372 3.91 6.39 -34.14
CA LEU A 372 2.82 6.60 -33.21
C LEU A 372 1.48 6.51 -33.92
N THR A 373 0.52 5.86 -33.27
CA THR A 373 -0.88 5.81 -33.65
C THR A 373 -1.76 6.08 -32.43
N SER A 374 -3.04 6.37 -32.60
CA SER A 374 -3.99 6.54 -31.49
C SER A 374 -5.39 6.13 -31.92
N THR A 375 -5.64 4.81 -31.87
CA THR A 375 -6.92 4.27 -32.34
C THR A 375 -8.12 4.69 -31.51
N GLY A 376 -7.92 5.06 -30.25
CA GLY A 376 -8.99 5.56 -29.38
C GLY A 376 -9.35 7.04 -29.60
N LEU A 377 -8.41 7.85 -30.15
CA LEU A 377 -8.68 9.25 -30.47
C LEU A 377 -9.03 9.44 -31.95
N ASP A 378 -8.16 8.97 -32.84
CA ASP A 378 -8.33 9.08 -34.29
C ASP A 378 -7.66 7.87 -34.98
N PRO A 379 -8.41 6.87 -35.45
CA PRO A 379 -7.85 5.66 -36.06
C PRO A 379 -7.04 5.92 -37.35
N ASP A 380 -7.27 7.04 -38.01
CA ASP A 380 -6.61 7.41 -39.27
C ASP A 380 -5.32 8.22 -39.03
N TRP A 381 -5.03 8.62 -37.77
CA TRP A 381 -3.85 9.40 -37.42
C TRP A 381 -2.62 8.52 -37.17
N SER A 382 -1.48 8.97 -37.67
CA SER A 382 -0.16 8.44 -37.29
C SER A 382 0.92 9.51 -37.44
N SER A 383 2.03 9.33 -36.71
CA SER A 383 3.23 10.19 -36.83
C SER A 383 4.49 9.36 -36.62
N ASP A 384 5.54 9.67 -37.39
CA ASP A 384 6.88 9.14 -37.23
C ASP A 384 7.83 10.18 -36.57
N GLU A 385 7.31 11.36 -36.24
CA GLU A 385 8.07 12.45 -35.61
C GLU A 385 8.28 12.16 -34.12
N PRO A 386 9.48 12.34 -33.57
CA PRO A 386 9.74 12.05 -32.15
C PRO A 386 9.06 13.04 -31.20
N THR A 387 8.76 14.25 -31.66
CA THR A 387 8.05 15.26 -30.87
C THR A 387 7.07 16.01 -31.75
N GLY A 388 5.92 16.39 -31.22
CA GLY A 388 4.95 17.16 -31.97
C GLY A 388 3.66 17.42 -31.24
N ASP A 389 2.77 18.10 -31.96
CA ASP A 389 1.39 18.29 -31.58
C ASP A 389 0.48 18.13 -32.82
N ALA A 390 -0.71 17.61 -32.60
CA ALA A 390 -1.71 17.44 -33.66
C ALA A 390 -3.12 17.67 -33.12
N LEU A 391 -3.92 18.43 -33.85
CA LEU A 391 -5.35 18.56 -33.60
C LEU A 391 -6.08 17.47 -34.42
N LEU A 392 -6.50 16.40 -33.74
CA LEU A 392 -7.09 15.22 -34.35
C LEU A 392 -8.57 15.45 -34.74
N ALA A 393 -9.14 14.51 -35.50
CA ALA A 393 -10.58 14.51 -35.78
C ALA A 393 -11.40 14.26 -34.49
N ALA A 394 -12.64 14.76 -34.47
CA ALA A 394 -13.53 14.45 -33.36
C ALA A 394 -13.78 12.92 -33.31
N PRO A 395 -13.66 12.27 -32.12
CA PRO A 395 -13.94 10.85 -32.02
C PRO A 395 -15.36 10.51 -32.45
N ARG A 396 -15.51 9.45 -33.24
CA ARG A 396 -16.81 8.98 -33.67
C ARG A 396 -17.60 8.46 -32.49
N SER A 397 -18.78 9.01 -32.23
CA SER A 397 -19.67 8.46 -31.19
C SER A 397 -19.99 7.01 -31.54
N THR A 398 -19.50 6.06 -30.76
CA THR A 398 -19.98 4.67 -30.79
C THR A 398 -21.38 4.67 -30.17
N SER A 399 -22.42 4.65 -31.03
CA SER A 399 -23.81 4.44 -30.62
C SER A 399 -24.05 3.05 -30.05
#